data_d51fb716a2ed03a592f12f704bd8ddb6
#
_entry.id   d51fb716a2ed03a592f12f704bd8ddb6
#
_cell.length_a   1.000
_cell.length_b   1.000
_cell.length_c   1.000
_cell.angle_alpha   90.00
_cell.angle_beta   90.00
_cell.angle_gamma   90.00
#
_symmetry.space_group_name_H-M   'P 1'
#
loop_
_entity.id
_entity.type
_entity.pdbx_description
1 polymer ?
#
loop_
_entity_poly.entity_id
_entity_poly.type
_entity_poly.pdbx_seq_one_letter_code
_entity_poly.pdbx_strand_id
1 'polypeptide(L)'
;RFIFCNNNVDGRPEHFAPNWWKVSFRMCALTEKMRTLEDTDFANVCDSVAQGIANPSIIKYFEGRVGECDFVENNENFKYGHVAIIVANNAKVDWINNQKLNHLLPEEQEYCFTAIDKMKNVDRNAPILAQVPYTKTGGLKTNLKIKAGACAMITMNLDKDDLLTNGQRGFIVDIDAEEMIVWLQFPNERIGSKRRRLSKVKHTSNKLAVPIKQEKSSFSYGCAGSCIRIQRTQFPIVLCYAITSHKCQGMTLGKVLIDFTDVDGKVVTIPPGSFYVAITRVKRGDDFYLTKFTKSFIKVNQHIEQEMKRLNERATYQFNTVFLDNPVFDNSTDEKEELILTYLNINGLLNKRLDLESDRNISHSDILCIAETKLSEEVNNNALQLSSFEILGRMDGCGVRSMGMMIYVNKSSTISL
;
A
#
# COMPACT_ATOMS: atom_id res chain seq x y z
N ARG A 1 2.73 -15.20 6.30
CA ARG A 1 2.35 -16.47 5.63
C ARG A 1 2.39 -16.26 4.13
N PHE A 2 3.03 -17.15 3.40
CA PHE A 2 3.02 -17.11 1.94
C PHE A 2 1.84 -17.93 1.42
N ILE A 3 1.13 -17.40 0.44
CA ILE A 3 -0.06 -18.05 -0.18
C ILE A 3 0.28 -19.36 -0.89
N PHE A 4 1.55 -19.56 -1.24
CA PHE A 4 2.04 -20.77 -1.91
C PHE A 4 2.57 -21.83 -0.94
N CYS A 5 2.61 -21.56 0.36
CA CYS A 5 3.01 -22.53 1.37
C CYS A 5 1.79 -23.26 1.94
N ASN A 6 1.81 -24.58 1.87
CA ASN A 6 0.85 -25.42 2.60
C ASN A 6 1.27 -25.42 4.07
N ASN A 7 0.72 -24.51 4.87
CA ASN A 7 0.91 -24.57 6.31
C ASN A 7 -0.39 -25.05 6.94
N ASN A 8 -0.31 -26.10 7.74
CA ASN A 8 -1.40 -26.58 8.57
C ASN A 8 -1.93 -25.42 9.43
N VAL A 9 -3.14 -24.99 9.17
CA VAL A 9 -3.89 -24.09 10.03
C VAL A 9 -4.69 -24.98 10.94
N ASP A 10 -4.46 -24.88 12.25
CA ASP A 10 -5.24 -25.56 13.30
C ASP A 10 -5.19 -27.09 13.33
N GLY A 11 -4.06 -27.71 12.92
CA GLY A 11 -3.86 -29.16 13.04
C GLY A 11 -4.77 -30.03 12.16
N ARG A 12 -5.47 -29.44 11.22
CA ARG A 12 -6.28 -30.18 10.23
C ARG A 12 -5.41 -30.56 9.02
N PRO A 13 -5.39 -31.83 8.60
CA PRO A 13 -4.66 -32.21 7.40
C PRO A 13 -5.31 -31.58 6.16
N GLU A 14 -4.60 -30.67 5.48
CA GLU A 14 -5.00 -30.05 4.21
C GLU A 14 -4.88 -31.05 3.01
N HIS A 15 -5.02 -32.35 3.25
CA HIS A 15 -4.75 -33.36 2.23
C HIS A 15 -5.79 -33.39 1.08
N PHE A 16 -6.89 -32.66 1.20
CA PHE A 16 -7.99 -32.73 0.24
C PHE A 16 -8.29 -31.47 -0.55
N ALA A 17 -7.66 -30.33 -0.21
CA ALA A 17 -7.85 -29.10 -0.99
C ALA A 17 -6.62 -28.84 -1.89
N PRO A 18 -6.79 -28.75 -3.22
CA PRO A 18 -5.70 -28.38 -4.10
C PRO A 18 -5.18 -26.99 -3.74
N ASN A 19 -3.86 -26.84 -3.70
CA ASN A 19 -3.27 -25.52 -3.59
C ASN A 19 -3.42 -24.80 -4.93
N TRP A 20 -4.48 -24.01 -5.06
CA TRP A 20 -4.84 -23.29 -6.28
C TRP A 20 -3.70 -22.42 -6.81
N TRP A 21 -2.88 -21.84 -5.94
CA TRP A 21 -1.68 -21.12 -6.37
C TRP A 21 -0.75 -22.02 -7.19
N LYS A 22 -0.48 -23.23 -6.71
CA LYS A 22 0.43 -24.16 -7.39
C LYS A 22 -0.14 -24.72 -8.69
N VAL A 23 -1.45 -24.90 -8.76
CA VAL A 23 -2.13 -25.53 -9.89
C VAL A 23 -2.47 -24.51 -10.98
N SER A 24 -3.09 -23.39 -10.61
CA SER A 24 -3.76 -22.50 -11.55
C SER A 24 -2.98 -21.21 -11.86
N PHE A 25 -2.05 -20.79 -10.97
CA PHE A 25 -1.32 -19.57 -11.20
C PHE A 25 -0.07 -19.79 -12.07
N ARG A 26 0.08 -18.94 -13.05
CA ARG A 26 1.28 -18.85 -13.90
C ARG A 26 1.95 -17.50 -13.72
N MET A 27 3.24 -17.44 -13.98
CA MET A 27 3.99 -16.20 -13.87
C MET A 27 3.90 -15.42 -15.17
N CYS A 28 3.62 -14.11 -15.04
CA CYS A 28 3.83 -13.13 -16.08
C CYS A 28 4.87 -12.14 -15.59
N ALA A 29 6.02 -12.11 -16.22
CA ALA A 29 7.11 -11.23 -15.87
C ALA A 29 7.05 -9.95 -16.72
N LEU A 30 7.02 -8.79 -16.06
CA LEU A 30 7.25 -7.51 -16.73
C LEU A 30 8.76 -7.35 -16.93
N THR A 31 9.18 -7.11 -18.15
CA THR A 31 10.60 -7.04 -18.54
C THR A 31 11.16 -5.62 -18.50
N GLU A 32 10.31 -4.62 -18.71
CA GLU A 32 10.72 -3.21 -18.71
C GLU A 32 10.78 -2.61 -17.30
N LYS A 33 11.91 -2.01 -16.97
CA LYS A 33 12.16 -1.37 -15.67
C LYS A 33 11.88 0.13 -15.74
N MET A 34 10.61 0.50 -15.77
CA MET A 34 10.18 1.89 -15.97
C MET A 34 10.80 2.91 -15.02
N ARG A 35 11.14 2.53 -13.77
CA ARG A 35 11.69 3.47 -12.78
C ARG A 35 13.17 3.78 -13.01
N THR A 36 13.95 2.81 -13.46
CA THR A 36 15.41 2.90 -13.61
C THR A 36 15.86 2.91 -15.06
N LEU A 37 15.00 3.36 -15.99
CA LEU A 37 15.30 3.43 -17.44
C LEU A 37 16.55 4.25 -17.74
N GLU A 38 16.79 5.30 -16.95
CA GLU A 38 17.89 6.23 -17.16
C GLU A 38 19.22 5.76 -16.50
N ASP A 39 19.20 4.68 -15.71
CA ASP A 39 20.36 4.16 -14.97
C ASP A 39 20.38 2.63 -15.00
N THR A 40 20.90 2.09 -16.09
CA THR A 40 20.99 0.65 -16.35
C THR A 40 21.92 -0.07 -15.37
N ASP A 41 23.01 0.59 -14.94
CA ASP A 41 23.95 0.01 -13.98
C ASP A 41 23.30 -0.16 -12.62
N PHE A 42 22.56 0.85 -12.16
CA PHE A 42 21.77 0.74 -10.94
C PHE A 42 20.66 -0.31 -11.06
N ALA A 43 20.00 -0.41 -12.23
CA ALA A 43 19.02 -1.46 -12.48
C ALA A 43 19.61 -2.87 -12.31
N ASN A 44 20.84 -3.11 -12.79
CA ASN A 44 21.56 -4.38 -12.64
C ASN A 44 21.96 -4.65 -11.17
N VAL A 45 22.35 -3.62 -10.42
CA VAL A 45 22.59 -3.71 -8.97
C VAL A 45 21.30 -4.11 -8.24
N CYS A 46 20.17 -3.50 -8.56
CA CYS A 46 18.87 -3.85 -7.99
C CYS A 46 18.48 -5.31 -8.27
N ASP A 47 18.72 -5.81 -9.49
CA ASP A 47 18.47 -7.21 -9.83
C ASP A 47 19.34 -8.17 -9.03
N SER A 48 20.62 -7.84 -8.86
CA SER A 48 21.53 -8.64 -8.03
C SER A 48 21.02 -8.73 -6.59
N VAL A 49 20.57 -7.61 -6.02
CA VAL A 49 19.96 -7.59 -4.67
C VAL A 49 18.66 -8.39 -4.61
N ALA A 50 17.81 -8.30 -5.65
CA ALA A 50 16.56 -9.07 -5.74
C ALA A 50 16.81 -10.59 -5.75
N GLN A 51 17.92 -11.01 -6.36
CA GLN A 51 18.36 -12.40 -6.44
C GLN A 51 19.19 -12.85 -5.23
N GLY A 52 19.49 -11.96 -4.28
CA GLY A 52 20.34 -12.27 -3.13
C GLY A 52 21.83 -12.38 -3.47
N ILE A 53 22.25 -11.89 -4.64
CA ILE A 53 23.64 -11.95 -5.10
C ILE A 53 24.45 -10.85 -4.42
N ALA A 54 25.41 -11.26 -3.58
CA ALA A 54 26.30 -10.37 -2.85
C ALA A 54 27.77 -10.69 -3.20
N ASN A 55 28.12 -10.49 -4.47
CA ASN A 55 29.51 -10.62 -4.95
C ASN A 55 30.35 -9.40 -4.54
N PRO A 56 31.70 -9.45 -4.66
CA PRO A 56 32.59 -8.36 -4.24
C PRO A 56 32.28 -7.01 -4.91
N SER A 57 31.84 -7.00 -6.18
CA SER A 57 31.53 -5.75 -6.88
C SER A 57 30.25 -5.09 -6.31
N ILE A 58 29.22 -5.87 -6.01
CA ILE A 58 27.98 -5.39 -5.39
C ILE A 58 28.26 -4.90 -3.95
N ILE A 59 29.06 -5.61 -3.18
CA ILE A 59 29.46 -5.19 -1.83
C ILE A 59 30.18 -3.84 -1.91
N LYS A 60 31.21 -3.72 -2.76
CA LYS A 60 31.97 -2.48 -2.96
C LYS A 60 31.09 -1.33 -3.42
N TYR A 61 30.10 -1.59 -4.27
CA TYR A 61 29.14 -0.58 -4.71
C TYR A 61 28.39 0.04 -3.52
N PHE A 62 27.88 -0.79 -2.59
CA PHE A 62 27.16 -0.31 -1.41
C PHE A 62 28.08 0.28 -0.35
N GLU A 63 29.27 -0.25 -0.16
CA GLU A 63 30.28 0.34 0.74
C GLU A 63 30.66 1.76 0.31
N GLY A 64 30.73 2.03 -0.99
CA GLY A 64 30.97 3.35 -1.54
C GLY A 64 29.79 4.33 -1.36
N ARG A 65 28.63 3.85 -0.91
CA ARG A 65 27.44 4.66 -0.61
C ARG A 65 27.21 4.89 0.90
N VAL A 66 28.14 4.35 1.73
CA VAL A 66 28.09 4.55 3.18
C VAL A 66 28.85 5.84 3.53
N GLY A 67 28.26 6.65 4.36
CA GLY A 67 28.88 7.84 4.91
C GLY A 67 27.95 9.05 4.98
N GLU A 68 28.54 10.17 5.37
CA GLU A 68 27.89 11.46 5.32
C GLU A 68 27.71 11.87 3.86
N CYS A 69 26.53 12.35 3.57
CA CYS A 69 26.20 12.83 2.23
C CYS A 69 25.73 14.29 2.32
N ASP A 70 26.18 15.11 1.39
CA ASP A 70 25.92 16.56 1.34
C ASP A 70 24.43 16.90 1.47
N PHE A 71 23.53 16.03 0.99
CA PHE A 71 22.12 16.30 1.08
C PHE A 71 21.50 15.98 2.45
N VAL A 72 22.17 15.17 3.30
CA VAL A 72 21.72 14.91 4.68
C VAL A 72 22.08 16.08 5.59
N GLU A 73 23.23 16.71 5.35
CA GLU A 73 23.67 17.88 6.09
C GLU A 73 22.90 19.13 5.71
N ASN A 74 22.39 19.20 4.47
CA ASN A 74 21.59 20.34 4.02
C ASN A 74 20.16 20.24 4.56
N ASN A 75 19.90 20.98 5.65
CA ASN A 75 18.59 21.03 6.30
C ASN A 75 17.44 21.47 5.37
N GLU A 76 17.73 22.27 4.33
CA GLU A 76 16.73 22.70 3.36
C GLU A 76 16.10 21.52 2.61
N ASN A 77 16.88 20.49 2.27
CA ASN A 77 16.36 19.30 1.61
C ASN A 77 15.36 18.52 2.48
N PHE A 78 15.60 18.47 3.80
CA PHE A 78 14.67 17.85 4.74
C PHE A 78 13.46 18.72 5.03
N LYS A 79 13.67 20.06 5.15
CA LYS A 79 12.62 21.01 5.45
C LYS A 79 11.44 20.91 4.46
N TYR A 80 11.75 20.76 3.18
CA TYR A 80 10.73 20.64 2.13
C TYR A 80 10.38 19.19 1.74
N GLY A 81 10.85 18.20 2.49
CA GLY A 81 10.52 16.78 2.24
C GLY A 81 11.09 16.20 0.96
N HIS A 82 12.12 16.82 0.37
CA HIS A 82 12.79 16.31 -0.83
C HIS A 82 13.58 15.03 -0.54
N VAL A 83 14.02 14.85 0.70
CA VAL A 83 14.70 13.64 1.18
C VAL A 83 13.79 12.85 2.11
N ALA A 84 13.82 11.53 2.01
CA ALA A 84 13.17 10.62 2.95
C ALA A 84 14.21 9.73 3.64
N ILE A 85 14.03 9.48 4.92
CA ILE A 85 14.85 8.52 5.66
C ILE A 85 14.06 7.21 5.76
N ILE A 86 14.59 6.12 5.17
CA ILE A 86 13.96 4.80 5.24
C ILE A 86 14.59 4.00 6.38
N VAL A 87 13.76 3.55 7.31
CA VAL A 87 14.21 2.84 8.52
C VAL A 87 13.52 1.48 8.67
N ALA A 88 14.03 0.65 9.59
CA ALA A 88 13.55 -0.71 9.80
C ALA A 88 12.22 -0.79 10.57
N ASN A 89 11.99 0.10 11.53
CA ASN A 89 10.85 -0.01 12.46
C ASN A 89 10.21 1.33 12.81
N ASN A 90 9.01 1.29 13.38
CA ASN A 90 8.24 2.49 13.71
C ASN A 90 8.82 3.29 14.89
N ALA A 91 9.50 2.64 15.83
CA ALA A 91 10.12 3.36 16.97
C ALA A 91 11.21 4.32 16.46
N LYS A 92 12.05 3.87 15.53
CA LYS A 92 13.06 4.73 14.88
C LYS A 92 12.40 5.82 14.03
N VAL A 93 11.27 5.52 13.34
CA VAL A 93 10.49 6.55 12.62
C VAL A 93 10.06 7.66 13.56
N ASP A 94 9.43 7.31 14.67
CA ASP A 94 8.92 8.32 15.62
C ASP A 94 10.08 9.10 16.25
N TRP A 95 11.19 8.46 16.58
CA TRP A 95 12.38 9.11 17.11
C TRP A 95 12.95 10.15 16.11
N ILE A 96 13.22 9.74 14.86
CA ILE A 96 13.76 10.64 13.82
C ILE A 96 12.79 11.79 13.54
N ASN A 97 11.50 11.50 13.36
CA ASN A 97 10.50 12.53 13.06
C ASN A 97 10.43 13.59 14.16
N ASN A 98 10.50 13.18 15.44
CA ASN A 98 10.53 14.13 16.57
C ASN A 98 11.83 14.92 16.61
N GLN A 99 12.99 14.29 16.40
CA GLN A 99 14.28 14.97 16.34
C GLN A 99 14.31 16.00 15.22
N LYS A 100 13.89 15.63 14.01
CA LYS A 100 13.84 16.53 12.86
C LYS A 100 12.86 17.69 13.07
N LEU A 101 11.67 17.43 13.64
CA LEU A 101 10.69 18.47 13.95
C LEU A 101 11.29 19.55 14.88
N ASN A 102 12.00 19.14 15.92
CA ASN A 102 12.59 20.04 16.89
C ASN A 102 13.82 20.77 16.34
N HIS A 103 14.65 20.05 15.56
CA HIS A 103 15.90 20.61 15.04
C HIS A 103 15.70 21.56 13.85
N LEU A 104 14.80 21.19 12.92
CA LEU A 104 14.57 21.99 11.70
C LEU A 104 13.66 23.20 11.94
N LEU A 105 12.81 23.13 12.95
CA LEU A 105 11.77 24.13 13.23
C LEU A 105 11.79 24.53 14.72
N PRO A 106 12.93 25.00 15.27
CA PRO A 106 13.06 25.30 16.70
C PRO A 106 12.16 26.44 17.14
N GLU A 107 12.02 27.49 16.32
CA GLU A 107 11.26 28.69 16.61
C GLU A 107 9.76 28.59 16.33
N GLU A 108 9.34 27.54 15.60
CA GLU A 108 7.94 27.35 15.23
C GLU A 108 7.11 26.83 16.40
N GLN A 109 5.90 27.34 16.55
CA GLN A 109 4.97 26.91 17.57
C GLN A 109 4.61 25.43 17.37
N GLU A 110 4.76 24.62 18.43
CA GLU A 110 4.31 23.22 18.44
C GLU A 110 2.82 23.13 18.79
N TYR A 111 2.06 22.45 17.95
CA TYR A 111 0.69 22.09 18.21
C TYR A 111 0.60 20.59 18.53
N CYS A 112 -0.13 20.27 19.60
CA CYS A 112 -0.35 18.89 20.02
C CYS A 112 -1.85 18.60 20.02
N PHE A 113 -2.29 17.76 19.08
CA PHE A 113 -3.69 17.34 18.97
C PHE A 113 -3.86 15.94 19.53
N THR A 114 -4.65 15.80 20.58
CA THR A 114 -5.04 14.51 21.13
C THR A 114 -6.30 14.01 20.43
N ALA A 115 -6.30 12.74 20.04
CA ALA A 115 -7.45 12.12 19.37
C ALA A 115 -8.64 12.02 20.34
N ILE A 116 -9.84 12.12 19.77
CA ILE A 116 -11.09 11.92 20.50
C ILE A 116 -11.58 10.50 20.17
N ASP A 117 -11.58 9.63 21.18
CA ASP A 117 -12.06 8.25 21.08
C ASP A 117 -13.45 8.12 21.69
N LYS A 118 -14.43 7.68 20.91
CA LYS A 118 -15.81 7.41 21.37
C LYS A 118 -16.15 5.94 21.19
N MET A 119 -16.85 5.36 22.16
CA MET A 119 -17.41 4.02 22.00
C MET A 119 -18.58 4.08 21.02
N LYS A 120 -18.58 3.24 20.00
CA LYS A 120 -19.71 3.16 19.07
C LYS A 120 -20.88 2.51 19.80
N ASN A 121 -22.07 3.15 19.73
CA ASN A 121 -23.33 2.75 20.39
C ASN A 121 -23.40 3.01 21.90
N VAL A 122 -22.43 3.70 22.48
CA VAL A 122 -22.47 4.13 23.90
C VAL A 122 -22.01 5.59 23.93
N ASP A 123 -22.80 6.46 24.51
CA ASP A 123 -22.44 7.89 24.65
C ASP A 123 -21.43 8.09 25.80
N ARG A 124 -20.33 7.36 25.75
CA ARG A 124 -19.23 7.43 26.71
C ARG A 124 -17.92 7.62 25.96
N ASN A 125 -17.05 8.45 26.54
CA ASN A 125 -15.68 8.56 26.07
C ASN A 125 -14.96 7.24 26.33
N ALA A 126 -14.31 6.71 25.30
CA ALA A 126 -13.43 5.55 25.46
C ALA A 126 -12.16 5.98 26.20
N PRO A 127 -11.54 5.10 27.00
CA PRO A 127 -10.19 5.36 27.53
C PRO A 127 -9.25 5.62 26.36
N ILE A 128 -8.39 6.64 26.50
CA ILE A 128 -7.39 6.99 25.45
C ILE A 128 -6.48 5.78 25.24
N LEU A 129 -6.56 5.19 24.06
CA LEU A 129 -5.78 4.01 23.69
C LEU A 129 -4.44 4.43 23.07
N ALA A 130 -3.59 5.03 23.91
CA ALA A 130 -2.28 5.56 23.48
C ALA A 130 -1.35 4.49 22.87
N GLN A 131 -1.50 3.25 23.29
CA GLN A 131 -0.62 2.15 22.90
C GLN A 131 -1.02 1.46 21.59
N VAL A 132 -2.19 1.77 21.01
CA VAL A 132 -2.61 1.15 19.76
C VAL A 132 -1.90 1.83 18.59
N PRO A 133 -1.11 1.08 17.79
CA PRO A 133 -0.46 1.65 16.63
C PRO A 133 -1.47 2.28 15.67
N TYR A 134 -1.16 3.47 15.15
CA TYR A 134 -2.08 4.21 14.28
C TYR A 134 -2.47 3.45 12.99
N THR A 135 -1.66 2.50 12.55
CA THR A 135 -1.99 1.60 11.44
C THR A 135 -3.21 0.71 11.74
N LYS A 136 -3.47 0.40 13.01
CA LYS A 136 -4.64 -0.37 13.45
C LYS A 136 -5.85 0.51 13.77
N THR A 137 -5.67 1.83 13.82
CA THR A 137 -6.74 2.81 14.11
C THR A 137 -7.19 3.57 12.86
N GLY A 138 -7.00 2.97 11.67
CA GLY A 138 -7.37 3.59 10.40
C GLY A 138 -6.47 4.76 9.98
N GLY A 139 -5.23 4.79 10.45
CA GLY A 139 -4.26 5.83 10.10
C GLY A 139 -4.23 7.03 11.05
N LEU A 140 -5.04 7.03 12.12
CA LEU A 140 -5.19 8.16 13.03
C LEU A 140 -4.32 7.98 14.30
N LYS A 141 -3.34 8.87 14.51
CA LYS A 141 -2.49 8.87 15.72
C LYS A 141 -3.29 9.29 16.96
N THR A 142 -2.94 8.75 18.12
CA THR A 142 -3.51 9.19 19.42
C THR A 142 -3.07 10.61 19.74
N ASN A 143 -1.77 10.89 19.67
CA ASN A 143 -1.19 12.21 19.85
C ASN A 143 -0.45 12.60 18.58
N LEU A 144 -0.80 13.74 18.03
CA LEU A 144 -0.20 14.30 16.83
C LEU A 144 0.47 15.62 17.17
N LYS A 145 1.81 15.62 17.14
CA LYS A 145 2.64 16.81 17.29
C LYS A 145 3.06 17.30 15.92
N ILE A 146 2.79 18.56 15.64
CA ILE A 146 3.11 19.20 14.35
C ILE A 146 3.52 20.66 14.54
N LYS A 147 4.24 21.18 13.56
CA LYS A 147 4.62 22.59 13.43
C LYS A 147 4.39 23.06 12.00
N ALA A 148 4.20 24.33 11.79
CA ALA A 148 4.24 24.91 10.45
C ALA A 148 5.60 24.64 9.80
N GLY A 149 5.65 24.43 8.49
CA GLY A 149 6.86 24.03 7.76
C GLY A 149 7.21 22.54 7.85
N ALA A 150 6.54 21.74 8.69
CA ALA A 150 6.88 20.33 8.86
C ALA A 150 6.44 19.48 7.66
N CYS A 151 7.27 18.47 7.34
CA CYS A 151 6.92 17.48 6.32
C CYS A 151 5.89 16.50 6.89
N ALA A 152 4.76 16.38 6.21
CA ALA A 152 3.64 15.53 6.62
C ALA A 152 3.15 14.64 5.47
N MET A 153 2.54 13.52 5.82
CA MET A 153 1.98 12.54 4.90
C MET A 153 0.54 12.21 5.29
N ILE A 154 -0.33 12.13 4.30
CA ILE A 154 -1.71 11.66 4.47
C ILE A 154 -1.70 10.16 4.80
N THR A 155 -2.51 9.74 5.78
CA THR A 155 -2.54 8.38 6.30
C THR A 155 -3.76 7.56 5.88
N MET A 156 -4.70 8.16 5.17
CA MET A 156 -5.90 7.49 4.67
C MET A 156 -6.34 8.09 3.32
N ASN A 157 -7.15 7.37 2.56
CA ASN A 157 -7.70 7.90 1.31
C ASN A 157 -8.83 8.88 1.63
N LEU A 158 -8.61 10.16 1.40
CA LEU A 158 -9.58 11.23 1.62
C LEU A 158 -10.46 11.48 0.40
N ASP A 159 -9.84 11.59 -0.77
CA ASP A 159 -10.51 11.72 -2.07
C ASP A 159 -9.55 11.19 -3.15
N LYS A 160 -9.91 10.04 -3.75
CA LYS A 160 -9.06 9.41 -4.79
C LYS A 160 -9.06 10.22 -6.09
N ASP A 161 -10.20 10.82 -6.44
CA ASP A 161 -10.33 11.62 -7.66
C ASP A 161 -9.56 12.93 -7.58
N ASP A 162 -9.38 13.44 -6.35
CA ASP A 162 -8.58 14.62 -6.04
C ASP A 162 -7.12 14.29 -5.66
N LEU A 163 -6.71 13.04 -5.88
CA LEU A 163 -5.38 12.50 -5.58
C LEU A 163 -4.96 12.61 -4.09
N LEU A 164 -5.91 12.86 -3.19
CA LEU A 164 -5.69 12.91 -1.75
C LEU A 164 -5.74 11.49 -1.17
N THR A 165 -4.70 10.72 -1.45
CA THR A 165 -4.61 9.30 -1.08
C THR A 165 -3.58 9.05 0.02
N ASN A 166 -3.71 7.91 0.68
CA ASN A 166 -2.74 7.45 1.67
C ASN A 166 -1.33 7.39 1.05
N GLY A 167 -0.35 7.95 1.76
CA GLY A 167 1.03 8.02 1.30
C GLY A 167 1.41 9.32 0.59
N GLN A 168 0.45 10.20 0.27
CA GLN A 168 0.78 11.51 -0.32
C GLN A 168 1.52 12.39 0.68
N ARG A 169 2.69 12.86 0.27
CA ARG A 169 3.60 13.70 1.06
C ARG A 169 3.46 15.16 0.66
N GLY A 170 3.46 16.01 1.64
CA GLY A 170 3.44 17.45 1.50
C GLY A 170 4.08 18.11 2.71
N PHE A 171 3.99 19.41 2.82
CA PHE A 171 4.43 20.15 4.01
C PHE A 171 3.30 21.00 4.57
N ILE A 172 3.34 21.20 5.87
CA ILE A 172 2.35 22.00 6.60
C ILE A 172 2.65 23.46 6.34
N VAL A 173 1.73 24.17 5.72
CA VAL A 173 1.84 25.61 5.46
C VAL A 173 1.44 26.41 6.68
N ASP A 174 0.32 25.99 7.31
CA ASP A 174 -0.26 26.69 8.45
C ASP A 174 -1.16 25.76 9.25
N ILE A 175 -1.45 26.12 10.49
CA ILE A 175 -2.27 25.37 11.44
C ILE A 175 -3.27 26.30 12.10
N ASP A 176 -4.53 26.15 11.77
CA ASP A 176 -5.63 26.83 12.40
C ASP A 176 -6.23 25.90 13.49
N ALA A 177 -5.84 26.16 14.73
CA ALA A 177 -6.27 25.38 15.87
C ALA A 177 -7.72 25.66 16.29
N GLU A 178 -8.26 26.86 16.00
CA GLU A 178 -9.62 27.25 16.33
C GLU A 178 -10.62 26.58 15.38
N GLU A 179 -10.36 26.64 14.07
CA GLU A 179 -11.18 26.00 13.05
C GLU A 179 -10.85 24.52 12.83
N MET A 180 -9.87 23.99 13.55
CA MET A 180 -9.36 22.61 13.44
C MET A 180 -9.04 22.25 11.99
N ILE A 181 -8.19 23.08 11.36
CA ILE A 181 -7.71 22.89 9.99
C ILE A 181 -6.18 22.89 9.97
N VAL A 182 -5.59 21.88 9.31
CA VAL A 182 -4.18 21.85 8.96
C VAL A 182 -4.06 22.08 7.46
N TRP A 183 -3.31 23.10 7.07
CA TRP A 183 -3.11 23.47 5.68
C TRP A 183 -1.87 22.77 5.12
N LEU A 184 -2.07 21.89 4.13
CA LEU A 184 -0.98 21.18 3.46
C LEU A 184 -0.76 21.72 2.05
N GLN A 185 0.51 21.85 1.66
CA GLN A 185 0.89 22.05 0.27
C GLN A 185 1.61 20.82 -0.25
N PHE A 186 1.27 20.39 -1.45
CA PHE A 186 1.85 19.22 -2.11
C PHE A 186 2.76 19.67 -3.27
N PRO A 187 3.84 18.90 -3.58
CA PRO A 187 4.71 19.19 -4.72
C PRO A 187 3.97 19.21 -6.06
N ASN A 188 2.97 18.35 -6.21
CA ASN A 188 2.09 18.33 -7.37
C ASN A 188 0.82 19.15 -7.08
N GLU A 189 0.66 20.26 -7.79
CA GLU A 189 -0.46 21.19 -7.62
C GLU A 189 -1.85 20.57 -7.93
N ARG A 190 -1.90 19.46 -8.66
CA ARG A 190 -3.15 18.74 -8.94
C ARG A 190 -3.73 18.09 -7.69
N ILE A 191 -2.86 17.71 -6.73
CA ILE A 191 -3.29 17.07 -5.48
C ILE A 191 -4.10 18.08 -4.66
N GLY A 192 -5.34 17.72 -4.32
CA GLY A 192 -6.26 18.54 -3.55
C GLY A 192 -6.84 19.74 -4.31
N SER A 193 -6.72 19.78 -5.65
CA SER A 193 -7.22 20.90 -6.47
C SER A 193 -8.72 21.09 -6.37
N LYS A 194 -9.49 19.99 -6.36
CA LYS A 194 -10.94 19.97 -6.18
C LYS A 194 -11.33 20.43 -4.77
N ARG A 195 -10.65 19.93 -3.73
CA ARG A 195 -10.85 20.32 -2.33
C ARG A 195 -10.55 21.81 -2.13
N ARG A 196 -9.45 22.34 -2.68
CA ARG A 196 -9.16 23.79 -2.67
C ARG A 196 -10.26 24.61 -3.31
N ARG A 197 -10.76 24.18 -4.47
CA ARG A 197 -11.80 24.89 -5.21
C ARG A 197 -13.13 24.90 -4.46
N LEU A 198 -13.56 23.75 -3.92
CA LEU A 198 -14.88 23.56 -3.29
C LEU A 198 -14.92 23.97 -1.82
N SER A 199 -13.77 24.10 -1.15
CA SER A 199 -13.74 24.52 0.25
C SER A 199 -14.31 25.92 0.43
N LYS A 200 -15.18 26.07 1.41
CA LYS A 200 -15.69 27.38 1.85
C LYS A 200 -14.62 28.22 2.55
N VAL A 201 -13.69 27.56 3.20
CA VAL A 201 -12.54 28.19 3.85
C VAL A 201 -11.37 28.20 2.87
N LYS A 202 -10.70 29.34 2.75
CA LYS A 202 -9.52 29.55 1.89
C LYS A 202 -8.37 30.04 2.75
N HIS A 203 -7.18 29.57 2.44
CA HIS A 203 -5.97 30.10 3.07
C HIS A 203 -5.72 31.53 2.59
N THR A 204 -5.37 32.44 3.50
CA THR A 204 -5.30 33.88 3.21
C THR A 204 -4.16 34.23 2.25
N SER A 205 -2.99 33.63 2.40
CA SER A 205 -1.77 33.99 1.65
C SER A 205 -1.33 32.91 0.64
N ASN A 206 -1.69 31.64 0.84
CA ASN A 206 -1.23 30.55 -0.02
C ASN A 206 -2.39 29.88 -0.77
N LYS A 207 -2.51 30.17 -2.06
CA LYS A 207 -3.55 29.62 -2.94
C LYS A 207 -3.42 28.10 -3.22
N LEU A 208 -2.23 27.52 -2.98
CA LEU A 208 -1.97 26.10 -3.18
C LEU A 208 -2.20 25.26 -1.93
N ALA A 209 -2.45 25.89 -0.80
CA ALA A 209 -2.71 25.21 0.45
C ALA A 209 -4.06 24.44 0.42
N VAL A 210 -4.02 23.20 0.82
CA VAL A 210 -5.18 22.26 0.86
C VAL A 210 -5.63 22.14 2.31
N PRO A 211 -6.91 22.43 2.62
CA PRO A 211 -7.43 22.28 3.99
C PRO A 211 -7.63 20.81 4.33
N ILE A 212 -6.95 20.34 5.35
CA ILE A 212 -7.14 19.01 5.92
C ILE A 212 -7.84 19.17 7.27
N LYS A 213 -9.02 18.56 7.38
CA LYS A 213 -9.82 18.51 8.60
C LYS A 213 -9.65 17.17 9.31
N GLN A 214 -10.09 17.11 10.55
CA GLN A 214 -10.16 15.86 11.29
C GLN A 214 -11.11 14.87 10.61
N GLU A 215 -10.71 13.61 10.59
CA GLU A 215 -11.46 12.49 10.03
C GLU A 215 -11.81 11.48 11.11
N LYS A 216 -12.83 10.67 10.84
CA LYS A 216 -13.31 9.63 11.75
C LYS A 216 -12.97 8.26 11.20
N SER A 217 -12.37 7.40 12.03
CA SER A 217 -12.14 6.00 11.71
C SER A 217 -12.60 5.10 12.83
N SER A 218 -13.14 3.93 12.49
CA SER A 218 -13.60 2.95 13.48
C SER A 218 -12.69 1.72 13.47
N PHE A 219 -12.34 1.23 14.66
CA PHE A 219 -11.54 0.04 14.85
C PHE A 219 -12.04 -0.76 16.04
N SER A 220 -11.70 -2.05 16.09
CA SER A 220 -12.04 -2.94 17.21
C SER A 220 -10.86 -3.04 18.17
N TYR A 221 -11.14 -2.97 19.46
CA TYR A 221 -10.17 -3.12 20.54
C TYR A 221 -10.65 -4.15 21.56
N GLY A 222 -9.78 -5.05 21.99
CA GLY A 222 -10.08 -6.13 22.92
C GLY A 222 -9.68 -7.51 22.40
N CYS A 223 -9.99 -8.55 23.20
CA CYS A 223 -9.74 -9.93 22.82
C CYS A 223 -10.93 -10.53 22.07
N ALA A 224 -10.72 -11.65 21.38
CA ALA A 224 -11.78 -12.41 20.72
C ALA A 224 -12.90 -12.76 21.73
N GLY A 225 -14.13 -12.34 21.45
CA GLY A 225 -15.29 -12.52 22.32
C GLY A 225 -15.65 -11.29 23.19
N SER A 226 -14.77 -10.28 23.32
CA SER A 226 -15.03 -9.03 24.06
C SER A 226 -14.44 -7.81 23.34
N CYS A 227 -14.75 -7.68 22.05
CA CYS A 227 -14.27 -6.55 21.25
C CYS A 227 -15.19 -5.33 21.41
N ILE A 228 -14.61 -4.21 21.79
CA ILE A 228 -15.29 -2.90 21.82
C ILE A 228 -14.98 -2.19 20.51
N ARG A 229 -16.01 -1.66 19.85
CA ARG A 229 -15.84 -0.85 18.64
C ARG A 229 -15.66 0.62 19.04
N ILE A 230 -14.51 1.18 18.67
CA ILE A 230 -14.12 2.55 18.99
C ILE A 230 -14.10 3.36 17.71
N GLN A 231 -14.62 4.59 17.78
CA GLN A 231 -14.50 5.59 16.73
C GLN A 231 -13.51 6.67 17.20
N ARG A 232 -12.41 6.82 16.47
CA ARG A 232 -11.38 7.85 16.68
C ARG A 232 -11.59 9.01 15.72
N THR A 233 -11.50 10.23 16.26
CA THR A 233 -11.46 11.47 15.47
C THR A 233 -10.08 12.10 15.65
N GLN A 234 -9.38 12.36 14.54
CA GLN A 234 -8.05 13.00 14.53
C GLN A 234 -7.73 13.46 13.10
N PHE A 235 -6.71 14.28 12.95
CA PHE A 235 -6.16 14.62 11.64
C PHE A 235 -5.53 13.39 10.98
N PRO A 236 -5.86 13.11 9.71
CA PRO A 236 -5.35 11.96 8.97
C PRO A 236 -3.95 12.20 8.39
N ILE A 237 -3.04 12.69 9.22
CA ILE A 237 -1.67 13.01 8.86
C ILE A 237 -0.66 12.51 9.89
N VAL A 238 0.57 12.28 9.44
CA VAL A 238 1.74 11.99 10.29
C VAL A 238 2.96 12.72 9.74
N LEU A 239 3.94 13.00 10.59
CA LEU A 239 5.25 13.46 10.14
C LEU A 239 5.91 12.40 9.27
N CYS A 240 6.63 12.81 8.23
CA CYS A 240 7.19 11.88 7.24
C CYS A 240 8.63 12.21 6.80
N TYR A 241 9.44 12.77 7.67
CA TYR A 241 10.90 12.83 7.46
C TYR A 241 11.49 11.42 7.38
N ALA A 242 11.03 10.52 8.28
CA ALA A 242 11.36 9.10 8.23
C ALA A 242 10.12 8.26 8.00
N ILE A 243 10.27 7.15 7.27
CA ILE A 243 9.24 6.16 6.96
C ILE A 243 9.83 4.75 7.03
N THR A 244 9.03 3.73 7.28
CA THR A 244 9.51 2.34 7.23
C THR A 244 9.61 1.83 5.78
N SER A 245 10.48 0.83 5.55
CA SER A 245 10.60 0.15 4.26
C SER A 245 9.26 -0.39 3.74
N HIS A 246 8.39 -0.89 4.62
CA HIS A 246 7.06 -1.36 4.23
C HIS A 246 6.16 -0.23 3.69
N LYS A 247 6.21 0.95 4.31
CA LYS A 247 5.40 2.10 3.88
C LYS A 247 5.87 2.76 2.60
N CYS A 248 7.17 2.71 2.32
CA CYS A 248 7.70 3.26 1.07
C CYS A 248 7.44 2.34 -0.14
N GLN A 249 6.92 1.14 0.08
CA GLN A 249 6.57 0.23 -1.02
C GLN A 249 5.54 0.88 -1.94
N GLY A 250 5.81 0.87 -3.25
CA GLY A 250 4.98 1.55 -4.25
C GLY A 250 5.31 3.04 -4.48
N MET A 251 5.98 3.72 -3.54
CA MET A 251 6.37 5.12 -3.70
C MET A 251 7.57 5.27 -4.65
N THR A 252 7.68 6.43 -5.28
CA THR A 252 8.90 6.91 -5.93
C THR A 252 9.35 8.16 -5.17
N LEU A 253 10.60 8.16 -4.71
CA LEU A 253 11.18 9.21 -3.88
C LEU A 253 12.31 9.90 -4.66
N GLY A 254 12.54 11.18 -4.38
CA GLY A 254 13.60 11.94 -5.03
C GLY A 254 14.97 11.50 -4.54
N LYS A 255 15.23 11.69 -3.26
CA LYS A 255 16.46 11.24 -2.59
C LYS A 255 16.14 10.47 -1.32
N VAL A 256 16.98 9.49 -0.97
CA VAL A 256 16.74 8.58 0.15
C VAL A 256 18.02 8.37 0.96
N LEU A 257 17.91 8.50 2.29
CA LEU A 257 18.88 7.94 3.22
C LEU A 257 18.30 6.66 3.81
N ILE A 258 19.00 5.55 3.68
CA ILE A 258 18.60 4.27 4.26
C ILE A 258 19.36 4.07 5.57
N ASP A 259 18.62 4.09 6.68
CA ASP A 259 19.16 3.94 8.03
C ASP A 259 18.55 2.72 8.73
N PHE A 260 19.17 1.56 8.54
CA PHE A 260 18.79 0.32 9.22
C PHE A 260 19.56 0.12 10.53
N THR A 261 19.66 1.19 11.31
CA THR A 261 20.20 1.14 12.68
C THR A 261 19.10 1.41 13.72
N ASP A 262 19.35 1.03 14.97
CA ASP A 262 18.54 1.47 16.10
C ASP A 262 18.89 2.92 16.53
N VAL A 263 18.31 3.37 17.65
CA VAL A 263 18.56 4.72 18.17
C VAL A 263 20.00 4.91 18.68
N ASP A 264 20.67 3.82 19.04
CA ASP A 264 22.07 3.81 19.48
C ASP A 264 23.05 3.64 18.30
N GLY A 265 22.56 3.61 17.08
CA GLY A 265 23.35 3.46 15.87
C GLY A 265 23.85 2.02 15.62
N LYS A 266 23.31 1.00 16.29
CA LYS A 266 23.63 -0.41 16.02
C LYS A 266 22.77 -0.93 14.87
N VAL A 267 23.40 -1.71 13.97
CA VAL A 267 22.69 -2.34 12.86
C VAL A 267 21.61 -3.30 13.37
N VAL A 268 20.39 -3.15 12.86
CA VAL A 268 19.27 -4.04 13.20
C VAL A 268 19.03 -5.10 12.13
N THR A 269 18.50 -6.23 12.57
CA THR A 269 18.05 -7.27 11.63
C THR A 269 16.79 -6.80 10.90
N ILE A 270 16.83 -6.85 9.56
CA ILE A 270 15.71 -6.49 8.70
C ILE A 270 15.10 -7.73 8.05
N PRO A 271 13.79 -7.74 7.75
CA PRO A 271 13.17 -8.80 6.98
C PRO A 271 13.80 -8.93 5.59
N PRO A 272 13.90 -10.16 5.04
CA PRO A 272 14.35 -10.37 3.67
C PRO A 272 13.57 -9.52 2.68
N GLY A 273 14.27 -8.91 1.70
CA GLY A 273 13.67 -8.03 0.70
C GLY A 273 13.47 -6.58 1.14
N SER A 274 13.59 -6.24 2.45
CA SER A 274 13.41 -4.86 2.92
C SER A 274 14.45 -3.90 2.33
N PHE A 275 15.69 -4.35 2.17
CA PHE A 275 16.75 -3.58 1.54
C PHE A 275 16.47 -3.33 0.06
N TYR A 276 16.06 -4.37 -0.68
CA TYR A 276 15.63 -4.25 -2.08
C TYR A 276 14.50 -3.21 -2.22
N VAL A 277 13.48 -3.31 -1.36
CA VAL A 277 12.38 -2.33 -1.38
C VAL A 277 12.91 -0.92 -1.15
N ALA A 278 13.83 -0.70 -0.23
CA ALA A 278 14.36 0.63 0.09
C ALA A 278 15.15 1.23 -1.08
N ILE A 279 16.13 0.50 -1.65
CA ILE A 279 16.97 1.01 -2.75
C ILE A 279 16.17 1.27 -4.02
N THR A 280 15.14 0.45 -4.30
CA THR A 280 14.31 0.62 -5.51
C THR A 280 13.31 1.78 -5.40
N ARG A 281 13.38 2.63 -4.38
CA ARG A 281 12.48 3.81 -4.27
C ARG A 281 12.95 4.99 -5.08
N VAL A 282 14.22 5.04 -5.46
CA VAL A 282 14.80 6.09 -6.28
C VAL A 282 14.92 5.67 -7.74
N LYS A 283 15.15 6.63 -8.62
CA LYS A 283 15.33 6.39 -10.05
C LYS A 283 16.78 6.08 -10.42
N ARG A 284 17.73 6.66 -9.69
CA ARG A 284 19.18 6.59 -9.97
C ARG A 284 19.95 6.15 -8.74
N GLY A 285 21.07 5.48 -8.95
CA GLY A 285 21.94 5.04 -7.88
C GLY A 285 22.58 6.18 -7.09
N ASP A 286 22.68 7.38 -7.66
CA ASP A 286 23.20 8.58 -6.97
C ASP A 286 22.17 9.25 -6.04
N ASP A 287 20.92 8.80 -6.08
CA ASP A 287 19.85 9.38 -5.28
C ASP A 287 19.64 8.65 -3.94
N PHE A 288 20.46 7.64 -3.60
CA PHE A 288 20.40 7.02 -2.28
C PHE A 288 21.77 6.92 -1.60
N TYR A 289 21.74 6.96 -0.28
CA TYR A 289 22.89 6.74 0.61
C TYR A 289 22.52 5.83 1.76
N LEU A 290 23.54 5.29 2.43
CA LEU A 290 23.41 4.36 3.54
C LEU A 290 24.10 4.93 4.78
N THR A 291 23.43 4.90 5.93
CA THR A 291 24.12 5.17 7.21
C THR A 291 25.13 4.09 7.53
N LYS A 292 24.78 2.83 7.32
CA LYS A 292 25.65 1.65 7.45
C LYS A 292 25.24 0.59 6.44
N PHE A 293 26.22 -0.23 6.03
CA PHE A 293 25.97 -1.37 5.17
C PHE A 293 26.51 -2.65 5.80
N THR A 294 25.78 -3.74 5.65
CA THR A 294 26.26 -5.10 5.94
C THR A 294 25.76 -6.05 4.86
N LYS A 295 26.58 -7.04 4.51
CA LYS A 295 26.20 -8.09 3.55
C LYS A 295 24.86 -8.77 3.91
N SER A 296 24.53 -8.80 5.20
CA SER A 296 23.29 -9.40 5.70
C SER A 296 22.02 -8.68 5.25
N PHE A 297 22.10 -7.47 4.70
CA PHE A 297 20.96 -6.77 4.11
C PHE A 297 20.53 -7.39 2.79
N ILE A 298 21.46 -8.00 2.05
CA ILE A 298 21.17 -8.68 0.79
C ILE A 298 20.72 -10.11 1.11
N LYS A 299 19.45 -10.25 1.49
CA LYS A 299 18.84 -11.55 1.83
C LYS A 299 17.57 -11.74 1.05
N VAL A 300 17.41 -12.92 0.48
CA VAL A 300 16.18 -13.41 -0.14
C VAL A 300 15.55 -14.46 0.76
N ASN A 301 14.25 -14.54 0.77
CA ASN A 301 13.57 -15.61 1.47
C ASN A 301 13.62 -16.89 0.62
N GLN A 302 14.15 -17.97 1.18
CA GLN A 302 14.33 -19.24 0.48
C GLN A 302 13.02 -19.81 -0.11
N HIS A 303 11.89 -19.63 0.59
CA HIS A 303 10.60 -20.09 0.05
C HIS A 303 10.19 -19.28 -1.19
N ILE A 304 10.47 -17.97 -1.21
CA ILE A 304 10.21 -17.12 -2.38
C ILE A 304 11.14 -17.53 -3.53
N GLU A 305 12.41 -17.76 -3.25
CA GLU A 305 13.39 -18.18 -4.25
C GLU A 305 12.99 -19.52 -4.91
N GLN A 306 12.63 -20.52 -4.11
CA GLN A 306 12.14 -21.80 -4.59
C GLN A 306 10.87 -21.67 -5.43
N GLU A 307 9.94 -20.81 -4.99
CA GLU A 307 8.69 -20.59 -5.72
C GLU A 307 8.93 -19.83 -7.03
N MET A 308 9.80 -18.84 -7.05
CA MET A 308 10.19 -18.13 -8.27
C MET A 308 10.85 -19.07 -9.28
N LYS A 309 11.73 -19.98 -8.80
CA LYS A 309 12.33 -21.02 -9.65
C LYS A 309 11.26 -21.93 -10.26
N ARG A 310 10.34 -22.42 -9.45
CA ARG A 310 9.20 -23.25 -9.91
C ARG A 310 8.32 -22.54 -10.94
N LEU A 311 8.05 -21.25 -10.74
CA LEU A 311 7.25 -20.45 -11.67
C LEU A 311 7.99 -20.20 -12.99
N ASN A 312 9.32 -19.97 -12.93
CA ASN A 312 10.14 -19.77 -14.12
C ASN A 312 10.28 -21.08 -14.97
N GLU A 313 10.26 -22.24 -14.33
CA GLU A 313 10.30 -23.54 -15.02
C GLU A 313 8.97 -23.87 -15.73
N ARG A 314 7.85 -23.23 -15.35
CA ARG A 314 6.58 -23.34 -16.04
C ARG A 314 6.52 -22.35 -17.17
N ALA A 315 5.95 -22.72 -18.31
CA ALA A 315 5.79 -21.83 -19.46
C ALA A 315 5.24 -20.46 -19.01
N THR A 316 6.04 -19.42 -19.23
CA THR A 316 5.63 -18.03 -18.99
C THR A 316 4.57 -17.64 -20.02
N TYR A 317 3.47 -17.09 -19.58
CA TYR A 317 2.54 -16.40 -20.47
C TYR A 317 3.26 -15.17 -21.03
N GLN A 318 3.43 -15.13 -22.33
CA GLN A 318 3.72 -13.87 -23.01
C GLN A 318 2.38 -13.16 -23.22
N PHE A 319 2.20 -12.01 -22.59
CA PHE A 319 1.13 -11.12 -22.99
C PHE A 319 1.46 -10.61 -24.41
N ASN A 320 0.70 -11.04 -25.40
CA ASN A 320 0.58 -10.23 -26.60
C ASN A 320 -0.15 -8.97 -26.18
N THR A 321 0.62 -7.89 -25.98
CA THR A 321 0.07 -6.56 -25.75
C THR A 321 -0.52 -6.01 -27.04
N VAL A 322 -1.60 -6.61 -27.51
CA VAL A 322 -2.55 -5.90 -28.37
C VAL A 322 -3.48 -5.18 -27.41
N PHE A 323 -3.00 -4.07 -26.85
CA PHE A 323 -3.79 -3.25 -25.96
C PHE A 323 -4.56 -2.19 -26.73
N LEU A 324 -5.88 -2.34 -26.68
CA LEU A 324 -6.83 -1.31 -26.23
C LEU A 324 -6.97 -0.02 -27.06
N ASP A 325 -6.60 -0.02 -28.31
CA ASP A 325 -7.18 0.95 -29.25
C ASP A 325 -8.17 0.24 -30.18
N ASN A 326 -9.35 -0.05 -29.68
CA ASN A 326 -10.50 -0.77 -30.25
C ASN A 326 -10.39 -2.31 -30.25
N PRO A 327 -11.27 -3.02 -29.53
CA PRO A 327 -11.49 -4.43 -29.77
C PRO A 327 -12.24 -4.59 -31.10
N VAL A 328 -11.51 -4.69 -32.20
CA VAL A 328 -12.03 -5.30 -33.40
C VAL A 328 -12.03 -6.80 -33.12
N PHE A 329 -13.19 -7.34 -32.77
CA PHE A 329 -13.40 -8.78 -32.81
C PHE A 329 -13.30 -9.19 -34.28
N ASP A 330 -12.14 -9.71 -34.67
CA ASP A 330 -11.98 -10.37 -35.97
C ASP A 330 -12.66 -11.73 -35.84
N ASN A 331 -13.80 -11.87 -36.51
CA ASN A 331 -14.54 -13.12 -36.65
C ASN A 331 -13.86 -14.10 -37.61
N SER A 332 -12.53 -14.13 -37.68
CA SER A 332 -11.84 -15.17 -38.45
C SER A 332 -11.75 -16.45 -37.61
N THR A 333 -12.51 -17.41 -38.03
CA THR A 333 -12.58 -18.81 -37.65
C THR A 333 -11.22 -19.50 -37.72
N ASP A 334 -10.52 -19.54 -36.56
CA ASP A 334 -9.56 -20.59 -36.24
C ASP A 334 -9.81 -21.00 -34.77
N GLU A 335 -10.28 -22.22 -34.61
CA GLU A 335 -10.63 -22.86 -33.34
C GLU A 335 -9.41 -22.93 -32.41
N LYS A 336 -9.12 -21.85 -31.69
CA LYS A 336 -8.40 -21.89 -30.42
C LYS A 336 -9.41 -21.59 -29.34
N GLU A 337 -9.73 -22.60 -28.56
CA GLU A 337 -10.52 -22.49 -27.32
C GLU A 337 -9.75 -21.58 -26.35
N GLU A 338 -9.88 -20.27 -26.48
CA GLU A 338 -9.35 -19.31 -25.53
C GLU A 338 -10.38 -19.16 -24.40
N LEU A 339 -10.00 -19.60 -23.20
CA LEU A 339 -10.80 -19.42 -22.01
C LEU A 339 -10.74 -17.97 -21.54
N ILE A 340 -11.88 -17.28 -21.55
CA ILE A 340 -12.01 -15.90 -21.07
C ILE A 340 -12.36 -15.90 -19.58
N LEU A 341 -11.39 -15.55 -18.73
CA LEU A 341 -11.58 -15.37 -17.29
C LEU A 341 -11.63 -13.90 -16.95
N THR A 342 -12.75 -13.44 -16.39
CA THR A 342 -12.91 -12.07 -15.91
C THR A 342 -12.85 -12.06 -14.38
N TYR A 343 -12.02 -11.16 -13.83
CA TYR A 343 -11.93 -10.91 -12.40
C TYR A 343 -12.37 -9.49 -12.07
N LEU A 344 -13.27 -9.36 -11.07
CA LEU A 344 -13.78 -8.07 -10.61
C LEU A 344 -13.73 -7.97 -9.09
N ASN A 345 -13.25 -6.85 -8.58
CA ASN A 345 -13.46 -6.43 -7.20
C ASN A 345 -14.68 -5.50 -7.15
N ILE A 346 -15.81 -5.99 -6.62
CA ILE A 346 -17.09 -5.29 -6.78
C ILE A 346 -17.49 -4.46 -5.56
N ASN A 347 -16.86 -4.67 -4.41
CA ASN A 347 -17.20 -3.98 -3.18
C ASN A 347 -18.72 -4.03 -2.83
N GLY A 348 -19.30 -5.23 -2.91
CA GLY A 348 -20.71 -5.53 -2.61
C GLY A 348 -21.52 -5.97 -3.83
N LEU A 349 -21.85 -7.28 -3.90
CA LEU A 349 -22.45 -7.90 -5.07
C LEU A 349 -23.93 -7.56 -5.25
N LEU A 350 -24.72 -7.60 -4.17
CA LEU A 350 -26.18 -7.45 -4.25
C LEU A 350 -26.63 -6.16 -4.96
N ASN A 351 -25.97 -5.04 -4.65
CA ASN A 351 -26.35 -3.74 -5.21
C ASN A 351 -25.88 -3.52 -6.65
N LYS A 352 -24.98 -4.37 -7.15
CA LYS A 352 -24.36 -4.24 -8.49
C LYS A 352 -24.71 -5.38 -9.42
N ARG A 353 -25.61 -6.27 -9.01
CA ARG A 353 -26.00 -7.44 -9.81
C ARG A 353 -26.55 -7.06 -11.18
N LEU A 354 -27.43 -6.05 -11.22
CA LEU A 354 -28.03 -5.57 -12.48
C LEU A 354 -26.97 -4.95 -13.42
N ASP A 355 -25.99 -4.26 -12.84
CA ASP A 355 -24.88 -3.70 -13.62
C ASP A 355 -24.04 -4.81 -14.26
N LEU A 356 -23.80 -5.91 -13.54
CA LEU A 356 -23.10 -7.08 -14.08
C LEU A 356 -23.88 -7.78 -15.20
N GLU A 357 -25.20 -7.88 -15.06
CA GLU A 357 -26.06 -8.49 -16.08
C GLU A 357 -26.14 -7.65 -17.38
N SER A 358 -25.98 -6.33 -17.26
CA SER A 358 -26.04 -5.42 -18.41
C SER A 358 -24.70 -5.21 -19.10
N ASP A 359 -23.60 -5.61 -18.48
CA ASP A 359 -22.25 -5.43 -19.06
C ASP A 359 -21.94 -6.50 -20.11
N ARG A 360 -21.82 -6.05 -21.37
CA ARG A 360 -21.55 -6.92 -22.51
C ARG A 360 -20.19 -7.62 -22.41
N ASN A 361 -19.19 -7.01 -21.79
CA ASN A 361 -17.87 -7.62 -21.67
C ASN A 361 -17.93 -8.81 -20.68
N ILE A 362 -18.72 -8.68 -19.62
CA ILE A 362 -18.92 -9.74 -18.65
C ILE A 362 -19.68 -10.92 -19.28
N SER A 363 -20.69 -10.66 -20.10
CA SER A 363 -21.50 -11.70 -20.73
C SER A 363 -20.72 -12.65 -21.66
N HIS A 364 -19.55 -12.21 -22.15
CA HIS A 364 -18.66 -13.00 -22.99
C HIS A 364 -17.60 -13.80 -22.20
N SER A 365 -17.55 -13.63 -20.87
CA SER A 365 -16.60 -14.37 -20.05
C SER A 365 -17.06 -15.82 -19.88
N ASP A 366 -16.13 -16.76 -19.93
CA ASP A 366 -16.39 -18.18 -19.61
C ASP A 366 -16.45 -18.37 -18.10
N ILE A 367 -15.54 -17.71 -17.37
CA ILE A 367 -15.50 -17.73 -15.91
C ILE A 367 -15.48 -16.30 -15.40
N LEU A 368 -16.38 -16.00 -14.45
CA LEU A 368 -16.44 -14.71 -13.77
C LEU A 368 -16.12 -14.89 -12.29
N CYS A 369 -14.98 -14.34 -11.85
CA CYS A 369 -14.54 -14.33 -10.47
C CYS A 369 -14.81 -12.96 -9.84
N ILE A 370 -15.61 -12.90 -8.78
CA ILE A 370 -15.98 -11.68 -8.08
C ILE A 370 -15.43 -11.71 -6.67
N ALA A 371 -14.60 -10.72 -6.31
CA ALA A 371 -14.09 -10.53 -4.96
C ALA A 371 -14.83 -9.39 -4.24
N GLU A 372 -14.67 -9.35 -2.91
CA GLU A 372 -15.33 -8.40 -2.01
C GLU A 372 -16.87 -8.37 -2.18
N THR A 373 -17.47 -9.54 -2.25
CA THR A 373 -18.92 -9.69 -2.45
C THR A 373 -19.76 -9.13 -1.31
N LYS A 374 -19.20 -9.02 -0.10
CA LYS A 374 -19.86 -8.55 1.13
C LYS A 374 -21.16 -9.30 1.47
N LEU A 375 -21.22 -10.57 1.08
CA LEU A 375 -22.34 -11.46 1.38
C LEU A 375 -22.24 -12.01 2.79
N SER A 376 -23.39 -12.37 3.35
CA SER A 376 -23.54 -13.15 4.58
C SER A 376 -24.24 -14.47 4.25
N GLU A 377 -24.09 -15.47 5.10
CA GLU A 377 -24.72 -16.78 4.96
C GLU A 377 -26.26 -16.72 4.82
N GLU A 378 -26.87 -15.62 5.31
CA GLU A 378 -28.33 -15.38 5.22
C GLU A 378 -28.80 -15.08 3.79
N VAL A 379 -27.91 -14.68 2.88
CA VAL A 379 -28.27 -14.35 1.50
C VAL A 379 -28.39 -15.61 0.68
N ASN A 380 -29.59 -15.89 0.18
CA ASN A 380 -29.86 -17.09 -0.64
C ASN A 380 -29.17 -16.94 -2.01
N ASN A 381 -28.62 -18.05 -2.53
CA ASN A 381 -28.00 -18.12 -3.85
C ASN A 381 -28.95 -17.73 -4.99
N ASN A 382 -30.27 -17.95 -4.83
CA ASN A 382 -31.26 -17.52 -5.82
C ASN A 382 -31.27 -16.00 -6.05
N ALA A 383 -30.96 -15.21 -5.01
CA ALA A 383 -30.83 -13.76 -5.11
C ALA A 383 -29.56 -13.30 -5.84
N LEU A 384 -28.61 -14.23 -6.05
CA LEU A 384 -27.29 -13.98 -6.65
C LEU A 384 -27.17 -14.53 -8.07
N GLN A 385 -28.21 -15.16 -8.59
CA GLN A 385 -28.24 -15.72 -9.95
C GLN A 385 -28.06 -14.63 -10.99
N LEU A 386 -27.16 -14.84 -11.94
CA LEU A 386 -27.01 -14.09 -13.17
C LEU A 386 -27.60 -14.92 -14.32
N SER A 387 -28.31 -14.28 -15.24
CA SER A 387 -29.08 -14.98 -16.29
C SER A 387 -28.20 -15.89 -17.16
N SER A 388 -27.01 -15.43 -17.53
CA SER A 388 -26.07 -16.15 -18.40
C SER A 388 -25.10 -17.08 -17.66
N PHE A 389 -25.11 -17.10 -16.32
CA PHE A 389 -24.12 -17.81 -15.53
C PHE A 389 -24.73 -18.78 -14.53
N GLU A 390 -23.94 -19.81 -14.19
CA GLU A 390 -24.18 -20.69 -13.04
C GLU A 390 -23.19 -20.40 -11.93
N ILE A 391 -23.61 -20.54 -10.69
CA ILE A 391 -22.75 -20.37 -9.51
C ILE A 391 -21.91 -21.63 -9.35
N LEU A 392 -20.60 -21.51 -9.57
CA LEU A 392 -19.65 -22.58 -9.35
C LEU A 392 -19.18 -22.67 -7.89
N GLY A 393 -18.97 -21.54 -7.26
CA GLY A 393 -18.46 -21.47 -5.90
C GLY A 393 -18.79 -20.17 -5.21
N ARG A 394 -18.95 -20.26 -3.87
CA ARG A 394 -19.23 -19.14 -3.00
C ARG A 394 -18.43 -19.27 -1.71
N MET A 395 -17.80 -18.19 -1.30
CA MET A 395 -17.10 -18.06 -0.03
C MET A 395 -17.52 -16.73 0.60
N ASP A 396 -18.23 -16.81 1.70
CA ASP A 396 -18.65 -15.63 2.47
C ASP A 396 -17.52 -15.19 3.42
N GLY A 397 -17.48 -13.92 3.72
CA GLY A 397 -16.46 -13.39 4.64
C GLY A 397 -16.78 -13.74 6.08
N CYS A 398 -15.91 -14.48 6.76
CA CYS A 398 -16.05 -14.79 8.19
C CYS A 398 -15.96 -13.50 9.04
N GLY A 399 -17.12 -12.95 9.43
CA GLY A 399 -17.26 -11.87 10.41
C GLY A 399 -16.85 -10.46 9.93
N VAL A 400 -16.36 -10.29 8.72
CA VAL A 400 -16.00 -8.99 8.13
C VAL A 400 -16.75 -8.84 6.81
N ARG A 401 -17.70 -7.93 6.74
CA ARG A 401 -18.53 -7.66 5.54
C ARG A 401 -17.75 -7.19 4.29
N SER A 402 -16.43 -7.08 4.37
CA SER A 402 -15.59 -6.61 3.26
C SER A 402 -14.92 -7.73 2.48
N MET A 403 -15.03 -8.97 2.94
CA MET A 403 -14.43 -10.13 2.28
C MET A 403 -15.53 -11.04 1.76
N GLY A 404 -15.23 -11.88 0.83
CA GLY A 404 -16.10 -12.83 0.20
C GLY A 404 -15.77 -12.95 -1.28
N MET A 405 -16.01 -14.13 -1.83
CA MET A 405 -15.72 -14.43 -3.23
C MET A 405 -16.89 -15.20 -3.84
N MET A 406 -17.17 -14.93 -5.10
CA MET A 406 -18.15 -15.63 -5.89
C MET A 406 -17.53 -16.02 -7.22
N ILE A 407 -17.74 -17.24 -7.65
CA ILE A 407 -17.27 -17.74 -8.94
C ILE A 407 -18.49 -18.21 -9.73
N TYR A 408 -18.60 -17.70 -10.93
CA TYR A 408 -19.63 -18.06 -11.89
C TYR A 408 -19.00 -18.68 -13.13
N VAL A 409 -19.72 -19.60 -13.77
CA VAL A 409 -19.37 -20.19 -15.07
C VAL A 409 -20.48 -19.86 -16.05
N ASN A 410 -20.10 -19.46 -17.25
CA ASN A 410 -21.07 -19.16 -18.31
C ASN A 410 -21.75 -20.44 -18.77
N LYS A 411 -23.09 -20.42 -18.85
CA LYS A 411 -23.91 -21.55 -19.29
C LYS A 411 -23.65 -21.98 -20.74
N SER A 412 -23.15 -21.08 -21.56
CA SER A 412 -22.80 -21.34 -22.96
C SER A 412 -21.35 -21.81 -23.13
N SER A 413 -20.54 -21.83 -22.07
CA SER A 413 -19.15 -22.29 -22.14
C SER A 413 -19.10 -23.82 -22.30
N THR A 414 -18.19 -24.30 -23.12
CA THR A 414 -17.93 -25.73 -23.36
C THR A 414 -17.06 -26.35 -22.26
N ILE A 415 -16.80 -25.64 -21.17
CA ILE A 415 -16.00 -26.17 -20.05
C ILE A 415 -16.78 -27.28 -19.34
N SER A 416 -16.33 -28.53 -19.52
CA SER A 416 -16.71 -29.62 -18.62
C SER A 416 -15.88 -29.56 -17.35
N LEU A 417 -16.49 -29.20 -16.24
CA LEU A 417 -15.89 -29.17 -14.91
C LEU A 417 -15.87 -30.55 -14.26
#